data_f7eeae06ed7018794840ea5fe2f5102a
#
_entry.id   f7eeae06ed7018794840ea5fe2f5102a
#
_cell.length_a   1.000
_cell.length_b   1.000
_cell.length_c   1.000
_cell.angle_alpha   90.00
_cell.angle_beta   90.00
_cell.angle_gamma   90.00
#
_symmetry.space_group_name_H-M   'P 1'
#
loop_
_entity.id
_entity.type
_entity.pdbx_description
1 polymer ?
#
loop_
_entity_poly.entity_id
_entity_poly.type
_entity_poly.pdbx_seq_one_letter_code
_entity_poly.pdbx_strand_id
1 'polypeptide(L)'
;NEYQKQLHRHNWMPLQGKTYQDSHDEKYMLSWKEVYTDWIAKHPLPEGSPDKFKWYQLQVSTRIMGQTESFEYFKSSPNFTPEWLSFFLVHFAEHADYLSKYKYAGENNILLSQAVALVFAGTLFPELKNASQWQKTGCDIINDQTSKLFLEDGMTNDLSLHYHIGILDGLYDLKRLLLLNKVPENLLSPNLNEVLLKAAKVVMHFTY
;
A
#
# COMPACT_ATOMS: atom_id res chain seq x y z
N ASN A 1 -17.35 -13.23 0.24
CA ASN A 1 -17.69 -12.72 -1.08
C ASN A 1 -16.82 -11.49 -1.39
N GLU A 2 -16.72 -11.07 -2.66
CA GLU A 2 -15.81 -9.98 -3.07
C GLU A 2 -16.20 -8.63 -2.46
N TYR A 3 -17.49 -8.34 -2.34
CA TYR A 3 -17.98 -7.12 -1.70
C TYR A 3 -17.43 -6.95 -0.27
N GLN A 4 -17.44 -7.99 0.54
CA GLN A 4 -16.89 -7.94 1.89
C GLN A 4 -15.37 -7.71 1.89
N LYS A 5 -14.64 -8.31 0.94
CA LYS A 5 -13.19 -8.05 0.81
C LYS A 5 -12.92 -6.58 0.50
N GLN A 6 -13.71 -5.96 -0.39
CA GLN A 6 -13.57 -4.54 -0.72
C GLN A 6 -13.81 -3.65 0.50
N LEU A 7 -14.79 -3.95 1.35
CA LEU A 7 -15.01 -3.21 2.59
C LEU A 7 -13.79 -3.25 3.53
N HIS A 8 -13.08 -4.38 3.60
CA HIS A 8 -11.89 -4.52 4.45
C HIS A 8 -10.62 -3.91 3.84
N ARG A 9 -10.62 -3.53 2.58
CA ARG A 9 -9.48 -2.88 1.90
C ARG A 9 -9.36 -1.39 2.20
N HIS A 10 -10.45 -0.72 2.57
CA HIS A 10 -10.54 0.73 2.80
C HIS A 10 -10.13 1.61 1.61
N ASN A 11 -10.00 1.04 0.41
CA ASN A 11 -9.61 1.75 -0.81
C ASN A 11 -10.68 2.75 -1.32
N TRP A 12 -11.86 2.74 -0.74
CA TRP A 12 -12.94 3.70 -0.98
C TRP A 12 -12.84 4.95 -0.08
N MET A 13 -12.12 4.89 1.04
CA MET A 13 -11.98 6.00 1.99
C MET A 13 -11.24 7.21 1.42
N PRO A 14 -10.19 7.09 0.59
CA PRO A 14 -9.51 8.23 -0.03
C PRO A 14 -10.43 9.14 -0.84
N LEU A 15 -11.52 8.62 -1.42
CA LEU A 15 -12.51 9.43 -2.14
C LEU A 15 -13.19 10.47 -1.23
N GLN A 16 -13.43 10.13 0.03
CA GLN A 16 -13.93 11.07 1.03
C GLN A 16 -12.90 12.16 1.33
N GLY A 17 -11.63 11.77 1.45
CA GLY A 17 -10.52 12.69 1.67
C GLY A 17 -10.34 13.67 0.50
N LYS A 18 -10.43 13.19 -0.74
CA LYS A 18 -10.40 14.05 -1.93
C LYS A 18 -11.57 15.05 -1.93
N THR A 19 -12.78 14.59 -1.61
CA THR A 19 -13.95 15.48 -1.49
C THR A 19 -13.77 16.49 -0.38
N TYR A 20 -13.14 16.12 0.75
CA TYR A 20 -12.78 17.05 1.81
C TYR A 20 -11.83 18.15 1.34
N GLN A 21 -10.80 17.82 0.56
CA GLN A 21 -9.85 18.80 0.04
C GLN A 21 -10.54 19.88 -0.82
N ASP A 22 -11.58 19.50 -1.57
CA ASP A 22 -12.31 20.41 -2.44
C ASP A 22 -13.35 21.25 -1.67
N SER A 23 -13.99 20.66 -0.64
CA SER A 23 -15.16 21.27 0.05
C SER A 23 -14.84 21.85 1.43
N HIS A 24 -13.77 21.38 2.08
CA HIS A 24 -13.47 21.63 3.50
C HIS A 24 -14.64 21.29 4.45
N ASP A 25 -15.53 20.38 4.04
CA ASP A 25 -16.66 19.95 4.88
C ASP A 25 -16.20 18.86 5.84
N GLU A 26 -16.14 19.20 7.12
CA GLU A 26 -15.64 18.35 8.20
C GLU A 26 -16.43 17.03 8.38
N LYS A 27 -17.62 16.90 7.80
CA LYS A 27 -18.37 15.63 7.83
C LYS A 27 -17.58 14.48 7.23
N TYR A 28 -16.73 14.72 6.22
CA TYR A 28 -15.90 13.68 5.61
C TYR A 28 -14.79 13.20 6.54
N MET A 29 -14.12 14.13 7.22
CA MET A 29 -13.13 13.79 8.25
C MET A 29 -13.77 13.02 9.41
N LEU A 30 -14.91 13.49 9.91
CA LEU A 30 -15.63 12.84 11.01
C LEU A 30 -16.12 11.45 10.61
N SER A 31 -16.63 11.28 9.39
CA SER A 31 -17.02 9.98 8.84
C SER A 31 -15.83 9.01 8.74
N TRP A 32 -14.70 9.46 8.20
CA TRP A 32 -13.48 8.63 8.13
C TRP A 32 -13.04 8.18 9.53
N LYS A 33 -12.99 9.11 10.48
CA LYS A 33 -12.63 8.85 11.87
C LYS A 33 -13.56 7.83 12.53
N GLU A 34 -14.87 8.01 12.39
CA GLU A 34 -15.88 7.10 12.93
C GLU A 34 -15.76 5.69 12.36
N VAL A 35 -15.71 5.57 11.03
CA VAL A 35 -15.66 4.28 10.35
C VAL A 35 -14.34 3.54 10.62
N TYR A 36 -13.21 4.26 10.64
CA TYR A 36 -11.93 3.63 10.94
C TYR A 36 -11.88 3.15 12.40
N THR A 37 -12.36 3.95 13.36
CA THR A 37 -12.44 3.56 14.77
C THR A 37 -13.33 2.33 14.99
N ASP A 38 -14.51 2.34 14.36
CA ASP A 38 -15.45 1.20 14.43
C ASP A 38 -14.84 -0.07 13.83
N TRP A 39 -14.14 0.06 12.70
CA TRP A 39 -13.48 -1.07 12.06
C TRP A 39 -12.38 -1.68 12.95
N ILE A 40 -11.52 -0.86 13.55
CA ILE A 40 -10.47 -1.31 14.47
C ILE A 40 -11.08 -2.04 15.68
N ALA A 41 -12.12 -1.46 16.27
CA ALA A 41 -12.78 -2.06 17.44
C ALA A 41 -13.40 -3.43 17.14
N LYS A 42 -13.97 -3.61 15.93
CA LYS A 42 -14.64 -4.85 15.52
C LYS A 42 -13.69 -5.90 14.94
N HIS A 43 -12.48 -5.50 14.54
CA HIS A 43 -11.53 -6.37 13.86
C HIS A 43 -10.13 -6.25 14.47
N PRO A 44 -9.94 -6.66 15.74
CA PRO A 44 -8.64 -6.59 16.40
C PRO A 44 -7.59 -7.42 15.66
N LEU A 45 -6.33 -7.10 15.92
CA LEU A 45 -5.19 -7.85 15.38
C LEU A 45 -5.33 -9.33 15.75
N PRO A 46 -5.27 -10.27 14.77
CA PRO A 46 -5.42 -11.68 15.06
C PRO A 46 -4.24 -12.24 15.86
N GLU A 47 -4.55 -13.07 16.83
CA GLU A 47 -3.55 -13.88 17.51
C GLU A 47 -3.19 -15.12 16.67
N GLY A 48 -1.92 -15.26 16.27
CA GLY A 48 -1.44 -16.43 15.53
C GLY A 48 -1.53 -16.29 14.00
N SER A 49 -2.04 -17.32 13.32
CA SER A 49 -2.06 -17.40 11.84
C SER A 49 -2.89 -16.30 11.18
N PRO A 50 -2.50 -15.85 9.97
CA PRO A 50 -3.27 -14.85 9.23
C PRO A 50 -4.73 -15.22 9.05
N ASP A 51 -5.62 -14.30 9.34
CA ASP A 51 -7.02 -14.38 8.95
C ASP A 51 -7.12 -14.36 7.41
N LYS A 52 -7.81 -15.34 6.84
CA LYS A 52 -7.93 -15.49 5.38
C LYS A 52 -8.86 -14.44 4.74
N PHE A 53 -9.42 -13.53 5.51
CA PHE A 53 -10.41 -12.59 5.02
C PHE A 53 -10.10 -11.14 5.36
N LYS A 54 -10.17 -10.72 6.62
CA LYS A 54 -10.00 -9.32 7.07
C LYS A 54 -8.53 -8.90 7.14
N TRP A 55 -7.68 -9.85 7.58
CA TRP A 55 -6.25 -9.69 7.74
C TRP A 55 -5.43 -10.46 6.67
N TYR A 56 -6.08 -10.82 5.56
CA TYR A 56 -5.38 -11.36 4.39
C TYR A 56 -4.44 -10.31 3.81
N GLN A 57 -3.25 -10.70 3.37
CA GLN A 57 -2.17 -9.78 2.99
C GLN A 57 -2.60 -8.72 1.97
N LEU A 58 -3.36 -9.08 0.95
CA LEU A 58 -3.86 -8.13 -0.04
C LEU A 58 -4.78 -7.06 0.58
N GLN A 59 -5.68 -7.46 1.51
CA GLN A 59 -6.56 -6.51 2.19
C GLN A 59 -5.77 -5.56 3.07
N VAL A 60 -4.77 -6.09 3.81
CA VAL A 60 -3.91 -5.25 4.67
C VAL A 60 -3.07 -4.30 3.83
N SER A 61 -2.49 -4.78 2.72
CA SER A 61 -1.69 -3.94 1.81
C SER A 61 -2.51 -2.79 1.25
N THR A 62 -3.69 -3.09 0.71
CA THR A 62 -4.59 -2.08 0.15
C THR A 62 -5.08 -1.11 1.22
N ARG A 63 -5.34 -1.60 2.45
CA ARG A 63 -5.76 -0.78 3.58
C ARG A 63 -4.64 0.17 4.02
N ILE A 64 -3.39 -0.26 4.11
CA ILE A 64 -2.24 0.61 4.39
C ILE A 64 -2.17 1.74 3.35
N MET A 65 -2.25 1.43 2.07
CA MET A 65 -2.21 2.42 0.99
C MET A 65 -3.38 3.41 1.09
N GLY A 66 -4.61 2.92 1.26
CA GLY A 66 -5.79 3.77 1.39
C GLY A 66 -5.78 4.64 2.65
N GLN A 67 -5.25 4.14 3.77
CA GLN A 67 -5.12 4.92 5.00
C GLN A 67 -4.01 5.96 4.91
N THR A 68 -2.91 5.67 4.23
CA THR A 68 -1.86 6.65 3.95
C THR A 68 -2.40 7.83 3.15
N GLU A 69 -3.15 7.56 2.10
CA GLU A 69 -3.77 8.58 1.25
C GLU A 69 -4.83 9.38 2.02
N SER A 70 -5.67 8.71 2.80
CA SER A 70 -6.67 9.37 3.66
C SER A 70 -6.00 10.29 4.70
N PHE A 71 -4.90 9.84 5.32
CA PHE A 71 -4.11 10.65 6.24
C PHE A 71 -3.65 11.96 5.58
N GLU A 72 -3.09 11.87 4.37
CA GLU A 72 -2.62 13.05 3.64
C GLU A 72 -3.73 14.06 3.37
N TYR A 73 -4.92 13.60 3.01
CA TYR A 73 -6.06 14.47 2.77
C TYR A 73 -6.60 15.14 4.05
N PHE A 74 -6.61 14.42 5.18
CA PHE A 74 -7.27 14.88 6.39
C PHE A 74 -6.35 15.52 7.43
N LYS A 75 -5.02 15.43 7.30
CA LYS A 75 -4.06 15.91 8.32
C LYS A 75 -4.17 17.40 8.65
N SER A 76 -4.76 18.23 7.79
CA SER A 76 -4.97 19.65 8.00
C SER A 76 -6.33 19.99 8.64
N SER A 77 -7.19 19.01 8.88
CA SER A 77 -8.51 19.21 9.50
C SER A 77 -8.36 19.62 10.97
N PRO A 78 -9.17 20.56 11.47
CA PRO A 78 -9.22 20.88 12.91
C PRO A 78 -9.70 19.69 13.77
N ASN A 79 -10.40 18.72 13.18
CA ASN A 79 -10.81 17.48 13.86
C ASN A 79 -9.70 16.40 13.87
N PHE A 80 -8.54 16.67 13.22
CA PHE A 80 -7.37 15.81 13.28
C PHE A 80 -6.56 16.14 14.54
N THR A 81 -7.10 15.76 15.71
CA THR A 81 -6.52 16.08 17.01
C THR A 81 -5.28 15.20 17.32
N PRO A 82 -4.41 15.62 18.27
CA PRO A 82 -3.27 14.81 18.71
C PRO A 82 -3.66 13.41 19.21
N GLU A 83 -4.81 13.29 19.89
CA GLU A 83 -5.35 12.03 20.38
C GLU A 83 -5.73 11.11 19.21
N TRP A 84 -6.37 11.69 18.18
CA TRP A 84 -6.69 10.95 16.96
C TRP A 84 -5.44 10.55 16.20
N LEU A 85 -4.46 11.42 16.06
CA LEU A 85 -3.18 11.10 15.46
C LEU A 85 -2.52 9.92 16.19
N SER A 86 -2.48 9.93 17.51
CA SER A 86 -1.90 8.85 18.31
C SER A 86 -2.63 7.53 18.09
N PHE A 87 -3.96 7.54 18.08
CA PHE A 87 -4.78 6.37 17.78
C PHE A 87 -4.49 5.84 16.36
N PHE A 88 -4.49 6.72 15.37
CA PHE A 88 -4.21 6.36 13.98
C PHE A 88 -2.83 5.72 13.82
N LEU A 89 -1.76 6.35 14.35
CA LEU A 89 -0.39 5.87 14.19
C LEU A 89 -0.15 4.52 14.87
N VAL A 90 -0.75 4.29 16.05
CA VAL A 90 -0.66 2.98 16.74
C VAL A 90 -1.24 1.88 15.85
N HIS A 91 -2.47 2.05 15.37
CA HIS A 91 -3.12 1.01 14.57
C HIS A 91 -2.55 0.90 13.15
N PHE A 92 -2.05 1.99 12.58
CA PHE A 92 -1.30 1.95 11.33
C PHE A 92 -0.02 1.10 11.47
N ALA A 93 0.73 1.32 12.54
CA ALA A 93 1.93 0.53 12.84
C ALA A 93 1.61 -0.96 13.05
N GLU A 94 0.51 -1.30 13.74
CA GLU A 94 0.04 -2.68 13.89
C GLU A 94 -0.21 -3.36 12.55
N HIS A 95 -0.81 -2.65 11.58
CA HIS A 95 -1.03 -3.17 10.23
C HIS A 95 0.29 -3.43 9.49
N ALA A 96 1.23 -2.49 9.56
CA ALA A 96 2.52 -2.62 8.90
C ALA A 96 3.39 -3.71 9.55
N ASP A 97 3.40 -3.82 10.86
CA ASP A 97 4.08 -4.89 11.60
C ASP A 97 3.49 -6.27 11.26
N TYR A 98 2.15 -6.37 11.22
CA TYR A 98 1.48 -7.59 10.80
C TYR A 98 1.89 -7.99 9.38
N LEU A 99 1.85 -7.04 8.44
CA LEU A 99 2.20 -7.27 7.05
C LEU A 99 3.67 -7.68 6.88
N SER A 100 4.57 -7.07 7.65
CA SER A 100 6.00 -7.42 7.67
C SER A 100 6.26 -8.82 8.24
N LYS A 101 5.47 -9.24 9.23
CA LYS A 101 5.60 -10.54 9.90
C LYS A 101 5.03 -11.69 9.07
N TYR A 102 3.91 -11.49 8.41
CA TYR A 102 3.17 -12.54 7.71
C TYR A 102 3.29 -12.39 6.19
N LYS A 103 4.48 -12.79 5.67
CA LYS A 103 4.73 -12.75 4.22
C LYS A 103 3.77 -13.68 3.49
N TYR A 104 3.21 -13.19 2.36
CA TYR A 104 2.43 -14.02 1.46
C TYR A 104 3.31 -15.11 0.84
N ALA A 105 2.80 -16.34 0.80
CA ALA A 105 3.60 -17.50 0.41
C ALA A 105 3.76 -17.68 -1.12
N GLY A 106 2.93 -17.00 -1.91
CA GLY A 106 2.98 -17.09 -3.38
C GLY A 106 3.93 -16.02 -3.97
N GLU A 107 4.40 -16.29 -5.18
CA GLU A 107 5.20 -15.36 -5.99
C GLU A 107 4.28 -14.74 -7.05
N ASN A 108 3.57 -13.68 -6.69
CA ASN A 108 2.59 -13.03 -7.56
C ASN A 108 2.32 -11.57 -7.15
N ASN A 109 1.35 -10.96 -7.81
CA ASN A 109 0.91 -9.58 -7.55
C ASN A 109 0.54 -9.30 -6.09
N ILE A 110 0.08 -10.29 -5.31
CA ILE A 110 -0.27 -10.09 -3.88
C ILE A 110 1.00 -9.84 -3.06
N LEU A 111 2.05 -10.64 -3.27
CA LEU A 111 3.33 -10.44 -2.59
C LEU A 111 3.96 -9.10 -2.97
N LEU A 112 3.84 -8.69 -4.24
CA LEU A 112 4.34 -7.39 -4.67
C LEU A 112 3.54 -6.24 -4.06
N SER A 113 2.20 -6.35 -3.99
CA SER A 113 1.35 -5.36 -3.30
C SER A 113 1.71 -5.23 -1.82
N GLN A 114 2.03 -6.35 -1.16
CA GLN A 114 2.52 -6.35 0.22
C GLN A 114 3.83 -5.57 0.35
N ALA A 115 4.76 -5.81 -0.56
CA ALA A 115 6.07 -5.15 -0.57
C ALA A 115 5.94 -3.64 -0.80
N VAL A 116 5.15 -3.22 -1.78
CA VAL A 116 4.86 -1.80 -2.07
C VAL A 116 4.28 -1.11 -0.84
N ALA A 117 3.25 -1.71 -0.20
CA ALA A 117 2.63 -1.12 0.99
C ALA A 117 3.62 -0.96 2.16
N LEU A 118 4.53 -1.92 2.37
CA LEU A 118 5.57 -1.83 3.38
C LEU A 118 6.57 -0.70 3.10
N VAL A 119 6.98 -0.52 1.84
CA VAL A 119 7.88 0.60 1.47
C VAL A 119 7.16 1.93 1.67
N PHE A 120 5.89 2.06 1.29
CA PHE A 120 5.09 3.26 1.53
C PHE A 120 5.02 3.58 3.03
N ALA A 121 4.63 2.60 3.85
CA ALA A 121 4.54 2.78 5.30
C ALA A 121 5.87 3.24 5.92
N GLY A 122 6.97 2.56 5.59
CA GLY A 122 8.29 2.89 6.13
C GLY A 122 8.88 4.22 5.63
N THR A 123 8.47 4.66 4.42
CA THR A 123 8.98 5.92 3.84
C THR A 123 8.20 7.13 4.34
N LEU A 124 6.88 7.01 4.49
CA LEU A 124 6.02 8.14 4.86
C LEU A 124 5.88 8.37 6.37
N PHE A 125 6.17 7.34 7.16
CA PHE A 125 6.14 7.42 8.62
C PHE A 125 7.48 7.00 9.23
N PRO A 126 8.60 7.69 8.88
CA PRO A 126 9.96 7.29 9.27
C PRO A 126 10.21 7.36 10.77
N GLU A 127 9.37 8.09 11.52
CA GLU A 127 9.44 8.22 12.98
C GLU A 127 8.92 6.98 13.73
N LEU A 128 8.19 6.10 13.04
CA LEU A 128 7.69 4.88 13.67
C LEU A 128 8.83 3.87 13.89
N LYS A 129 8.81 3.21 15.04
CA LYS A 129 9.90 2.36 15.52
C LYS A 129 10.41 1.36 14.48
N ASN A 130 9.52 0.73 13.72
CA ASN A 130 9.86 -0.33 12.77
C ASN A 130 9.87 0.15 11.31
N ALA A 131 9.77 1.45 11.05
CA ALA A 131 9.65 2.04 9.71
C ALA A 131 10.78 1.60 8.76
N SER A 132 12.04 1.67 9.22
CA SER A 132 13.20 1.25 8.42
C SER A 132 13.19 -0.26 8.11
N GLN A 133 12.67 -1.08 9.02
CA GLN A 133 12.53 -2.52 8.80
C GLN A 133 11.44 -2.82 7.76
N TRP A 134 10.30 -2.11 7.80
CA TRP A 134 9.24 -2.26 6.80
C TRP A 134 9.76 -1.87 5.41
N GLN A 135 10.42 -0.71 5.29
CA GLN A 135 11.00 -0.26 4.04
C GLN A 135 11.99 -1.27 3.48
N LYS A 136 12.93 -1.73 4.32
CA LYS A 136 13.91 -2.75 3.92
C LYS A 136 13.24 -4.04 3.45
N THR A 137 12.31 -4.57 4.24
CA THR A 137 11.58 -5.82 3.91
C THR A 137 10.85 -5.68 2.58
N GLY A 138 10.17 -4.56 2.34
CA GLY A 138 9.50 -4.30 1.09
C GLY A 138 10.46 -4.22 -0.10
N CYS A 139 11.57 -3.49 0.01
CA CYS A 139 12.58 -3.39 -1.03
C CYS A 139 13.23 -4.76 -1.35
N ASP A 140 13.54 -5.56 -0.33
CA ASP A 140 14.12 -6.90 -0.51
C ASP A 140 13.14 -7.80 -1.31
N ILE A 141 11.84 -7.76 -0.99
CA ILE A 141 10.81 -8.50 -1.74
C ILE A 141 10.71 -8.01 -3.19
N ILE A 142 10.70 -6.70 -3.43
CA ILE A 142 10.62 -6.14 -4.78
C ILE A 142 11.81 -6.58 -5.61
N ASN A 143 13.02 -6.50 -5.04
CA ASN A 143 14.25 -6.92 -5.72
C ASN A 143 14.23 -8.40 -6.10
N ASP A 144 13.74 -9.27 -5.20
CA ASP A 144 13.59 -10.70 -5.47
C ASP A 144 12.49 -10.98 -6.52
N GLN A 145 11.36 -10.31 -6.41
CA GLN A 145 10.19 -10.59 -7.26
C GLN A 145 10.30 -10.00 -8.67
N THR A 146 11.04 -8.93 -8.87
CA THR A 146 11.16 -8.29 -10.18
C THR A 146 11.64 -9.25 -11.27
N SER A 147 12.62 -10.09 -10.96
CA SER A 147 13.14 -11.10 -11.92
C SER A 147 12.23 -12.31 -12.13
N LYS A 148 11.25 -12.52 -11.24
CA LYS A 148 10.34 -13.67 -11.28
C LYS A 148 9.00 -13.35 -11.92
N LEU A 149 8.54 -12.12 -11.74
CA LEU A 149 7.23 -11.70 -12.21
C LEU A 149 7.21 -11.18 -13.65
N PHE A 150 8.33 -10.66 -14.13
CA PHE A 150 8.42 -10.13 -15.49
C PHE A 150 9.15 -11.08 -16.41
N LEU A 151 8.54 -11.37 -17.56
CA LEU A 151 9.13 -12.15 -18.64
C LEU A 151 10.17 -11.34 -19.44
N GLU A 152 10.92 -11.96 -20.32
CA GLU A 152 11.97 -11.30 -21.12
C GLU A 152 11.45 -10.17 -22.01
N ASP A 153 10.20 -10.29 -22.50
CA ASP A 153 9.50 -9.29 -23.30
C ASP A 153 8.93 -8.13 -22.47
N GLY A 154 8.96 -8.24 -21.15
CA GLY A 154 8.45 -7.27 -20.19
C GLY A 154 7.01 -7.51 -19.71
N MET A 155 6.28 -8.50 -20.24
CA MET A 155 4.97 -8.87 -19.74
C MET A 155 5.06 -9.54 -18.37
N THR A 156 4.05 -9.38 -17.52
CA THR A 156 3.98 -10.14 -16.27
C THR A 156 3.57 -11.59 -16.53
N ASN A 157 4.08 -12.51 -15.71
CA ASN A 157 3.93 -13.97 -15.90
C ASN A 157 2.48 -14.47 -15.74
N ASP A 158 1.56 -13.66 -15.20
CA ASP A 158 0.14 -13.98 -15.15
C ASP A 158 -0.60 -13.71 -16.49
N LEU A 159 0.08 -13.09 -17.46
CA LEU A 159 -0.40 -12.82 -18.83
C LEU A 159 -1.73 -12.04 -18.85
N SER A 160 -2.00 -11.28 -17.81
CA SER A 160 -3.19 -10.43 -17.71
C SER A 160 -2.81 -8.95 -17.81
N LEU A 161 -3.25 -8.26 -18.86
CA LEU A 161 -2.97 -6.84 -19.03
C LEU A 161 -3.50 -5.99 -17.86
N HIS A 162 -4.63 -6.36 -17.28
CA HIS A 162 -5.19 -5.69 -16.11
C HIS A 162 -4.23 -5.75 -14.89
N TYR A 163 -3.73 -6.95 -14.57
CA TYR A 163 -2.77 -7.10 -13.47
C TYR A 163 -1.42 -6.48 -13.82
N HIS A 164 -0.98 -6.60 -15.07
CA HIS A 164 0.25 -6.00 -15.56
C HIS A 164 0.27 -4.48 -15.34
N ILE A 165 -0.81 -3.77 -15.73
CA ILE A 165 -0.95 -2.33 -15.52
C ILE A 165 -0.93 -2.00 -14.03
N GLY A 166 -1.70 -2.73 -13.19
CA GLY A 166 -1.74 -2.47 -11.76
C GLY A 166 -0.38 -2.67 -11.05
N ILE A 167 0.40 -3.66 -11.48
CA ILE A 167 1.77 -3.88 -10.99
C ILE A 167 2.68 -2.72 -11.41
N LEU A 168 2.59 -2.33 -12.68
CA LEU A 168 3.42 -1.28 -13.26
C LEU A 168 3.16 0.06 -12.55
N ASP A 169 1.89 0.44 -12.38
CA ASP A 169 1.48 1.65 -11.67
C ASP A 169 2.02 1.66 -10.23
N GLY A 170 1.84 0.57 -9.50
CA GLY A 170 2.33 0.45 -8.13
C GLY A 170 3.85 0.61 -8.00
N LEU A 171 4.63 0.07 -8.94
CA LEU A 171 6.09 0.21 -8.95
C LEU A 171 6.55 1.61 -9.38
N TYR A 172 5.84 2.27 -10.30
CA TYR A 172 6.12 3.66 -10.67
C TYR A 172 5.83 4.61 -9.50
N ASP A 173 4.69 4.45 -8.83
CA ASP A 173 4.33 5.24 -7.66
C ASP A 173 5.35 5.06 -6.53
N LEU A 174 5.80 3.83 -6.31
CA LEU A 174 6.85 3.53 -5.34
C LEU A 174 8.17 4.24 -5.70
N LYS A 175 8.62 4.17 -6.94
CA LYS A 175 9.84 4.89 -7.37
C LYS A 175 9.70 6.39 -7.18
N ARG A 176 8.55 6.95 -7.55
CA ARG A 176 8.24 8.37 -7.35
C ARG A 176 8.27 8.74 -5.86
N LEU A 177 7.68 7.89 -5.00
CA LEU A 177 7.72 8.08 -3.55
C LEU A 177 9.15 8.15 -3.03
N LEU A 178 9.98 7.16 -3.37
CA LEU A 178 11.38 7.10 -2.92
C LEU A 178 12.18 8.33 -3.39
N LEU A 179 12.00 8.74 -4.64
CA LEU A 179 12.65 9.91 -5.22
C LEU A 179 12.25 11.20 -4.46
N LEU A 180 10.95 11.42 -4.25
CA LEU A 180 10.43 12.60 -3.57
C LEU A 180 10.89 12.70 -2.10
N ASN A 181 11.07 11.55 -1.45
CA ASN A 181 11.57 11.48 -0.07
C ASN A 181 13.10 11.34 0.05
N LYS A 182 13.83 11.49 -1.07
CA LYS A 182 15.31 11.42 -1.12
C LYS A 182 15.86 10.12 -0.53
N VAL A 183 15.12 9.04 -0.66
CA VAL A 183 15.57 7.70 -0.25
C VAL A 183 16.67 7.25 -1.22
N PRO A 184 17.76 6.62 -0.73
CA PRO A 184 18.86 6.18 -1.59
C PRO A 184 18.41 5.20 -2.67
N GLU A 185 18.80 5.44 -3.92
CA GLU A 185 18.44 4.61 -5.08
C GLU A 185 18.94 3.16 -4.98
N ASN A 186 20.01 2.92 -4.21
CA ASN A 186 20.59 1.60 -4.04
C ASN A 186 19.73 0.61 -3.21
N LEU A 187 18.60 1.02 -2.68
CA LEU A 187 17.64 0.12 -2.04
C LEU A 187 16.90 -0.76 -3.04
N LEU A 188 16.75 -0.30 -4.28
CA LEU A 188 16.15 -1.07 -5.37
C LEU A 188 17.22 -1.53 -6.36
N SER A 189 16.98 -2.68 -6.99
CA SER A 189 17.88 -3.23 -8.01
C SER A 189 18.04 -2.23 -9.17
N PRO A 190 19.27 -2.01 -9.67
CA PRO A 190 19.50 -1.22 -10.87
C PRO A 190 18.71 -1.67 -12.09
N ASN A 191 18.43 -2.98 -12.20
CA ASN A 191 17.66 -3.58 -13.30
C ASN A 191 16.18 -3.20 -13.29
N LEU A 192 15.63 -2.70 -12.16
CA LEU A 192 14.21 -2.34 -12.08
C LEU A 192 13.82 -1.31 -13.16
N ASN A 193 14.68 -0.35 -13.46
CA ASN A 193 14.41 0.66 -14.50
C ASN A 193 14.25 0.03 -15.89
N GLU A 194 15.10 -0.90 -16.24
CA GLU A 194 15.03 -1.62 -17.53
C GLU A 194 13.76 -2.47 -17.61
N VAL A 195 13.43 -3.18 -16.53
CA VAL A 195 12.21 -4.00 -16.45
C VAL A 195 10.97 -3.13 -16.61
N LEU A 196 10.88 -2.02 -15.88
CA LEU A 196 9.74 -1.09 -15.98
C LEU A 196 9.61 -0.47 -17.38
N LEU A 197 10.72 -0.16 -18.04
CA LEU A 197 10.71 0.34 -19.42
C LEU A 197 10.16 -0.69 -20.39
N LYS A 198 10.59 -1.97 -20.28
CA LYS A 198 10.05 -3.07 -21.09
C LYS A 198 8.56 -3.27 -20.81
N ALA A 199 8.17 -3.27 -19.52
CA ALA A 199 6.78 -3.42 -19.11
C ALA A 199 5.86 -2.30 -19.67
N ALA A 200 6.32 -1.05 -19.65
CA ALA A 200 5.59 0.07 -20.23
C ALA A 200 5.41 -0.08 -21.75
N LYS A 201 6.42 -0.60 -22.48
CA LYS A 201 6.31 -0.87 -23.91
C LYS A 201 5.23 -1.92 -24.22
N VAL A 202 5.08 -2.94 -23.37
CA VAL A 202 3.99 -3.91 -23.50
C VAL A 202 2.64 -3.19 -23.48
N VAL A 203 2.37 -2.32 -22.51
CA VAL A 203 1.12 -1.54 -22.46
C VAL A 203 0.91 -0.74 -23.72
N MET A 204 1.94 -0.07 -24.24
CA MET A 204 1.86 0.70 -25.48
C MET A 204 1.44 -0.17 -26.67
N HIS A 205 1.93 -1.41 -26.78
CA HIS A 205 1.54 -2.32 -27.88
C HIS A 205 0.08 -2.76 -27.85
N PHE A 206 -0.58 -2.71 -26.69
CA PHE A 206 -2.00 -3.03 -26.56
C PHE A 206 -2.92 -1.81 -26.69
N THR A 207 -2.38 -0.60 -26.74
CA THR A 207 -3.17 0.64 -26.81
C THR A 207 -3.12 1.32 -28.19
N TYR A 208 -2.29 0.82 -29.13
CA TYR A 208 -2.14 1.35 -30.49
C TYR A 208 -2.36 0.29 -31.57
#